data_3133459ef264238887f78d17b9bc7559
#
_entry.id   3133459ef264238887f78d17b9bc7559
#
_cell.length_a   1.000
_cell.length_b   1.000
_cell.length_c   1.000
_cell.angle_alpha   90.00
_cell.angle_beta   90.00
_cell.angle_gamma   90.00
#
_symmetry.space_group_name_H-M   'P 1'
#
loop_
_entity.id
_entity.type
_entity.pdbx_description
1 polymer ?
#
loop_
_entity_poly.entity_id
_entity_poly.type
_entity_poly.pdbx_seq_one_letter_code
_entity_poly.pdbx_strand_id
1 'polypeptide(L)'
;MAKKHIDERNLETIPTGALGIIPLKSCSKIGKEVDKYIIDWREERQHKHEDDITFKGYSRETFIIDAECPRFGTGEAKGVINQSIRGYDLFIMVDITNYSLTYKLCGMVNHMSPDDHYQDLKRIIAAAAGKARRINVIMPFLYEGRQHRRTARESLDSALALQELIDMGVDNIITFDAHDPRIQNAIPLHGFETVRPAYQFVKGILTSEKDIKIDADHLMIISPDEGGTDRAVFLANVLGVDMGMFYKRRDYSTIVDGMNPIVAHEFLGSSLDGKDVWIVDDMISSGGSMIDVAKELKKRNAGRIFVIATFGLFTNGLEKFDKAYEEGLIYRLVTTDLTYQPPELFDREYYIPCPMAKYIAYIIDTVNHDTSISDLLNPYNRIKDFISRYESGALTDEDRD
;
A
#
# COMPACT_ATOMS: atom_id res chain seq x y z
N MET A 1 -22.40 15.72 -14.78
CA MET A 1 -22.20 15.91 -13.35
C MET A 1 -21.20 14.87 -12.91
N ALA A 2 -20.15 15.22 -12.19
CA ALA A 2 -19.22 14.22 -11.63
C ALA A 2 -20.01 13.37 -10.63
N LYS A 3 -19.78 12.04 -10.65
CA LYS A 3 -20.41 11.09 -9.73
C LYS A 3 -19.94 11.43 -8.31
N LYS A 4 -20.86 11.72 -7.38
CA LYS A 4 -20.52 11.94 -5.96
C LYS A 4 -20.24 10.59 -5.29
N HIS A 5 -19.21 10.55 -4.46
CA HIS A 5 -18.88 9.37 -3.68
C HIS A 5 -19.74 9.31 -2.41
N ILE A 6 -20.46 8.21 -2.22
CA ILE A 6 -21.31 8.01 -1.05
C ILE A 6 -20.47 7.54 0.14
N ASP A 7 -20.72 8.11 1.32
CA ASP A 7 -20.12 7.65 2.57
C ASP A 7 -20.96 6.51 3.17
N GLU A 8 -20.38 5.33 3.25
CA GLU A 8 -21.01 4.14 3.79
C GLU A 8 -20.89 4.05 5.33
N ARG A 9 -20.18 5.01 5.96
CA ARG A 9 -19.90 5.02 7.41
C ARG A 9 -20.83 5.97 8.13
N ASN A 10 -21.19 5.61 9.36
CA ASN A 10 -21.89 6.50 10.28
C ASN A 10 -20.90 7.15 11.24
N LEU A 11 -20.21 8.22 10.80
CA LEU A 11 -19.32 9.02 11.65
C LEU A 11 -20.11 10.15 12.31
N GLU A 12 -20.59 9.91 13.54
CA GLU A 12 -21.35 10.89 14.33
C GLU A 12 -20.48 11.70 15.30
N THR A 13 -19.17 11.44 15.37
CA THR A 13 -18.26 12.13 16.27
C THR A 13 -17.75 13.43 15.68
N ILE A 14 -17.38 14.36 16.56
CA ILE A 14 -16.76 15.63 16.17
C ILE A 14 -15.27 15.38 15.86
N PRO A 15 -14.71 15.98 14.79
CA PRO A 15 -13.28 15.84 14.50
C PRO A 15 -12.40 16.36 15.64
N THR A 16 -11.27 15.70 15.86
CA THR A 16 -10.23 16.08 16.83
C THR A 16 -9.73 17.51 16.58
N GLY A 17 -9.62 17.90 15.33
CA GLY A 17 -9.20 19.21 14.88
C GLY A 17 -9.57 19.42 13.41
N ALA A 18 -9.30 20.63 12.92
CA ALA A 18 -9.45 20.92 11.51
C ALA A 18 -8.55 19.98 10.69
N LEU A 19 -9.12 19.25 9.74
CA LEU A 19 -8.35 18.34 8.89
C LEU A 19 -7.42 19.11 7.95
N GLY A 20 -6.17 18.69 7.87
CA GLY A 20 -5.21 19.13 6.85
C GLY A 20 -4.45 17.96 6.26
N ILE A 21 -4.36 17.92 4.94
CA ILE A 21 -3.63 16.86 4.21
C ILE A 21 -2.47 17.50 3.46
N ILE A 22 -1.26 17.04 3.69
CA ILE A 22 -0.08 17.42 2.90
C ILE A 22 0.39 16.21 2.09
N PRO A 23 -0.12 16.02 0.87
CA PRO A 23 0.48 15.05 -0.02
C PRO A 23 1.79 15.63 -0.56
N LEU A 24 2.93 15.09 -0.13
CA LEU A 24 4.21 15.46 -0.74
C LEU A 24 4.17 15.21 -2.25
N LYS A 25 5.07 15.83 -2.98
CA LYS A 25 5.07 15.76 -4.45
C LYS A 25 5.01 14.33 -4.97
N SER A 26 5.61 13.36 -4.25
CA SER A 26 5.58 11.94 -4.57
C SER A 26 4.18 11.30 -4.46
N CYS A 27 3.29 11.86 -3.64
CA CYS A 27 1.91 11.42 -3.43
C CYS A 27 0.86 12.36 -4.06
N SER A 28 1.26 13.33 -4.88
CA SER A 28 0.36 14.38 -5.38
C SER A 28 -0.88 13.85 -6.12
N LYS A 29 -0.75 12.78 -6.89
CA LYS A 29 -1.89 12.18 -7.61
C LYS A 29 -2.88 11.56 -6.64
N ILE A 30 -2.44 10.58 -5.86
CA ILE A 30 -3.30 9.87 -4.91
C ILE A 30 -3.87 10.80 -3.83
N GLY A 31 -3.10 11.82 -3.41
CA GLY A 31 -3.57 12.82 -2.44
C GLY A 31 -4.75 13.65 -2.95
N LYS A 32 -4.79 14.00 -4.24
CA LYS A 32 -5.94 14.70 -4.85
C LYS A 32 -7.18 13.81 -4.94
N GLU A 33 -6.99 12.52 -5.20
CA GLU A 33 -8.08 11.55 -5.22
C GLU A 33 -8.65 11.34 -3.80
N VAL A 34 -7.79 11.22 -2.80
CA VAL A 34 -8.16 11.16 -1.37
C VAL A 34 -8.96 12.39 -0.96
N ASP A 35 -8.48 13.58 -1.28
CA ASP A 35 -9.14 14.86 -0.97
C ASP A 35 -10.57 14.89 -1.53
N LYS A 36 -10.75 14.46 -2.77
CA LYS A 36 -12.06 14.40 -3.43
C LYS A 36 -13.06 13.50 -2.69
N TYR A 37 -12.64 12.30 -2.26
CA TYR A 37 -13.51 11.42 -1.47
C TYR A 37 -13.95 12.10 -0.16
N ILE A 38 -13.00 12.73 0.54
CA ILE A 38 -13.30 13.39 1.81
C ILE A 38 -14.20 14.61 1.62
N ILE A 39 -14.02 15.40 0.55
CA ILE A 39 -14.90 16.52 0.22
C ILE A 39 -16.33 16.02 0.05
N ASP A 40 -16.54 15.03 -0.84
CA ASP A 40 -17.87 14.48 -1.14
C ASP A 40 -18.58 13.97 0.13
N TRP A 41 -17.88 13.21 0.97
CA TRP A 41 -18.44 12.67 2.21
C TRP A 41 -18.77 13.75 3.26
N ARG A 42 -17.91 14.75 3.39
CA ARG A 42 -18.13 15.83 4.36
C ARG A 42 -19.21 16.80 3.92
N GLU A 43 -19.35 17.04 2.63
CA GLU A 43 -20.52 17.77 2.10
C GLU A 43 -21.83 17.04 2.43
N GLU A 44 -21.90 15.73 2.17
CA GLU A 44 -23.09 14.93 2.47
C GLU A 44 -23.44 14.96 3.95
N ARG A 45 -22.45 14.77 4.84
CA ARG A 45 -22.66 14.81 6.30
C ARG A 45 -23.06 16.21 6.79
N GLN A 46 -22.45 17.26 6.27
CA GLN A 46 -22.82 18.64 6.62
C GLN A 46 -24.26 18.93 6.23
N HIS A 47 -24.73 18.47 5.07
CA HIS A 47 -26.14 18.63 4.67
C HIS A 47 -27.10 17.86 5.58
N LYS A 48 -26.72 16.69 6.08
CA LYS A 48 -27.54 15.93 7.04
C LYS A 48 -27.66 16.64 8.41
N HIS A 49 -26.73 17.55 8.72
CA HIS A 49 -26.60 18.25 10.00
C HIS A 49 -26.59 19.78 9.84
N GLU A 50 -27.38 20.33 8.90
CA GLU A 50 -27.38 21.78 8.55
C GLU A 50 -27.68 22.70 9.76
N ASP A 51 -28.50 22.24 10.69
CA ASP A 51 -28.88 22.99 11.88
C ASP A 51 -27.88 22.86 13.05
N ASP A 52 -26.86 21.99 12.92
CA ASP A 52 -25.87 21.77 13.99
C ASP A 52 -24.65 22.68 13.79
N ILE A 53 -24.46 23.58 14.75
CA ILE A 53 -23.33 24.54 14.75
C ILE A 53 -21.96 23.85 14.75
N THR A 54 -21.86 22.59 15.22
CA THR A 54 -20.61 21.83 15.28
C THR A 54 -20.09 21.45 13.89
N PHE A 55 -20.98 21.41 12.90
CA PHE A 55 -20.64 21.14 11.51
C PHE A 55 -20.32 22.39 10.67
N LYS A 56 -20.30 23.60 11.28
CA LYS A 56 -19.87 24.80 10.57
C LYS A 56 -18.39 24.75 10.20
N GLY A 57 -18.10 24.82 8.87
CA GLY A 57 -16.74 24.71 8.33
C GLY A 57 -16.18 23.30 8.32
N TYR A 58 -17.06 22.31 8.51
CA TYR A 58 -16.72 20.88 8.42
C TYR A 58 -16.43 20.46 6.97
N SER A 59 -17.21 20.91 6.00
CA SER A 59 -16.94 20.79 4.58
C SER A 59 -16.12 21.99 4.07
N ARG A 60 -15.26 21.75 3.09
CA ARG A 60 -14.38 22.73 2.45
C ARG A 60 -14.20 22.36 0.98
N GLU A 61 -13.77 23.34 0.17
CA GLU A 61 -13.40 23.11 -1.23
C GLU A 61 -12.17 22.19 -1.38
N THR A 62 -11.29 22.16 -0.39
CA THR A 62 -10.14 21.25 -0.31
C THR A 62 -9.62 21.15 1.12
N PHE A 63 -9.10 20.00 1.48
CA PHE A 63 -8.36 19.75 2.72
C PHE A 63 -6.85 19.74 2.49
N ILE A 64 -6.40 19.85 1.23
CA ILE A 64 -4.98 19.91 0.88
C ILE A 64 -4.38 21.21 1.40
N ILE A 65 -3.29 21.06 2.13
CA ILE A 65 -2.43 22.15 2.59
C ILE A 65 -1.30 22.33 1.59
N ASP A 66 -1.12 23.56 1.09
CA ASP A 66 -0.05 23.89 0.17
C ASP A 66 1.31 23.87 0.89
N ALA A 67 2.15 22.91 0.47
CA ALA A 67 3.48 22.69 1.02
C ALA A 67 4.45 22.18 -0.04
N GLU A 68 5.69 22.58 0.07
CA GLU A 68 6.72 22.23 -0.91
C GLU A 68 8.12 22.08 -0.28
N CYS A 69 9.01 21.41 -0.99
CA CYS A 69 10.42 21.28 -0.64
C CYS A 69 11.29 21.78 -1.80
N PRO A 70 11.43 23.11 -1.99
CA PRO A 70 12.26 23.66 -3.07
C PRO A 70 13.75 23.31 -2.87
N ARG A 71 14.39 22.90 -3.96
CA ARG A 71 15.81 22.51 -3.99
C ARG A 71 16.70 23.69 -4.34
N PHE A 72 17.83 23.80 -3.65
CA PHE A 72 18.95 24.65 -4.05
C PHE A 72 19.80 23.96 -5.13
N GLY A 73 20.65 24.70 -5.82
CA GLY A 73 21.53 24.16 -6.86
C GLY A 73 22.51 23.08 -6.39
N THR A 74 22.81 23.06 -5.09
CA THR A 74 23.62 22.04 -4.41
C THR A 74 22.86 20.73 -4.11
N GLY A 75 21.55 20.68 -4.36
CA GLY A 75 20.71 19.55 -4.02
C GLY A 75 20.05 19.63 -2.64
N GLU A 76 20.52 20.52 -1.77
CA GLU A 76 19.87 20.81 -0.49
C GLU A 76 18.45 21.35 -0.70
N ALA A 77 17.58 21.19 0.31
CA ALA A 77 16.22 21.72 0.25
C ALA A 77 15.78 22.32 1.57
N LYS A 78 14.67 23.05 1.55
CA LYS A 78 13.95 23.49 2.74
C LYS A 78 12.48 23.06 2.65
N GLY A 79 11.84 22.76 3.79
CA GLY A 79 10.40 22.56 3.86
C GLY A 79 9.70 23.92 4.00
N VAL A 80 8.62 24.10 3.23
CA VAL A 80 7.77 25.31 3.28
C VAL A 80 6.31 24.88 3.35
N ILE A 81 5.56 25.48 4.27
CA ILE A 81 4.09 25.36 4.38
C ILE A 81 3.53 26.75 4.17
N ASN A 82 2.77 26.94 3.08
CA ASN A 82 2.36 28.26 2.60
C ASN A 82 1.10 28.82 3.28
N GLN A 83 0.55 28.10 4.27
CA GLN A 83 -0.63 28.55 5.02
C GLN A 83 -0.54 28.16 6.51
N SER A 84 -1.42 28.74 7.33
CA SER A 84 -1.47 28.41 8.76
C SER A 84 -2.01 27.01 8.98
N ILE A 85 -1.31 26.26 9.82
CA ILE A 85 -1.70 24.89 10.24
C ILE A 85 -1.97 24.81 11.76
N ARG A 86 -2.13 25.96 12.42
CA ARG A 86 -2.34 25.98 13.87
C ARG A 86 -3.64 25.28 14.24
N GLY A 87 -3.52 24.26 15.10
CA GLY A 87 -4.64 23.46 15.59
C GLY A 87 -5.17 22.43 14.60
N TYR A 88 -4.51 22.23 13.45
CA TYR A 88 -4.88 21.18 12.50
C TYR A 88 -4.49 19.79 12.99
N ASP A 89 -5.36 18.81 12.72
CA ASP A 89 -5.01 17.42 12.67
C ASP A 89 -4.42 17.15 11.29
N LEU A 90 -3.09 17.01 11.23
CA LEU A 90 -2.32 17.05 10.00
C LEU A 90 -1.95 15.64 9.56
N PHE A 91 -2.23 15.32 8.29
CA PHE A 91 -1.82 14.07 7.64
C PHE A 91 -0.81 14.36 6.54
N ILE A 92 0.41 13.87 6.69
CA ILE A 92 1.48 14.04 5.70
C ILE A 92 1.65 12.72 4.96
N MET A 93 1.48 12.76 3.63
CA MET A 93 1.58 11.57 2.77
C MET A 93 2.87 11.59 1.98
N VAL A 94 3.61 10.48 1.95
CA VAL A 94 4.86 10.34 1.20
C VAL A 94 4.99 8.96 0.56
N ASP A 95 5.24 8.91 -0.75
CA ASP A 95 5.75 7.73 -1.43
C ASP A 95 7.27 7.87 -1.56
N ILE A 96 8.00 7.08 -0.78
CA ILE A 96 9.47 7.11 -0.77
C ILE A 96 10.09 6.42 -1.98
N THR A 97 9.30 5.66 -2.74
CA THR A 97 9.79 4.85 -3.87
C THR A 97 9.63 5.56 -5.22
N ASN A 98 9.04 6.76 -5.25
CA ASN A 98 8.71 7.46 -6.48
C ASN A 98 9.96 8.03 -7.18
N TYR A 99 10.61 7.18 -7.95
CA TYR A 99 11.81 7.53 -8.72
C TYR A 99 11.54 8.41 -9.96
N SER A 100 10.25 8.65 -10.30
CA SER A 100 9.92 9.51 -11.46
C SER A 100 10.21 10.98 -11.22
N LEU A 101 10.28 11.40 -9.95
CA LEU A 101 10.60 12.76 -9.60
C LEU A 101 12.10 13.05 -9.73
N THR A 102 12.39 14.24 -10.24
CA THR A 102 13.78 14.67 -10.46
C THR A 102 14.03 16.05 -9.88
N TYR A 103 15.30 16.34 -9.60
CA TYR A 103 15.80 17.67 -9.27
C TYR A 103 17.17 17.92 -9.90
N LYS A 104 17.62 19.17 -9.91
CA LYS A 104 18.96 19.51 -10.39
C LYS A 104 19.95 19.53 -9.23
N LEU A 105 21.06 18.79 -9.40
CA LEU A 105 22.20 18.74 -8.51
C LEU A 105 23.43 19.19 -9.32
N CYS A 106 23.96 20.36 -9.02
CA CYS A 106 25.11 20.95 -9.73
C CYS A 106 24.91 20.95 -11.26
N GLY A 107 23.71 21.27 -11.72
CA GLY A 107 23.33 21.28 -13.14
C GLY A 107 22.92 19.94 -13.74
N MET A 108 23.20 18.82 -13.09
CA MET A 108 22.78 17.48 -13.53
C MET A 108 21.39 17.14 -13.07
N VAL A 109 20.64 16.38 -13.87
CA VAL A 109 19.34 15.81 -13.47
C VAL A 109 19.59 14.59 -12.58
N ASN A 110 19.03 14.61 -11.39
CA ASN A 110 19.08 13.52 -10.42
C ASN A 110 17.66 13.03 -10.11
N HIS A 111 17.45 11.73 -10.11
CA HIS A 111 16.20 11.13 -9.65
C HIS A 111 16.17 11.13 -8.12
N MET A 112 15.00 11.38 -7.55
CA MET A 112 14.83 11.31 -6.10
C MET A 112 14.97 9.87 -5.61
N SER A 113 15.84 9.66 -4.63
CA SER A 113 16.01 8.41 -3.91
C SER A 113 14.99 8.30 -2.77
N PRO A 114 14.82 7.10 -2.15
CA PRO A 114 14.09 6.97 -0.90
C PRO A 114 14.54 7.94 0.19
N ASP A 115 15.85 8.17 0.30
CA ASP A 115 16.43 9.12 1.26
C ASP A 115 16.01 10.56 0.98
N ASP A 116 15.96 10.96 -0.29
CA ASP A 116 15.48 12.29 -0.69
C ASP A 116 14.03 12.51 -0.25
N HIS A 117 13.17 11.53 -0.48
CA HIS A 117 11.75 11.59 -0.09
C HIS A 117 11.58 11.57 1.42
N TYR A 118 12.31 10.72 2.12
CA TYR A 118 12.28 10.65 3.59
C TYR A 118 12.79 11.94 4.21
N GLN A 119 13.85 12.53 3.65
CA GLN A 119 14.35 13.83 4.10
C GLN A 119 13.37 14.97 3.82
N ASP A 120 12.62 14.94 2.71
CA ASP A 120 11.56 15.94 2.44
C ASP A 120 10.40 15.79 3.42
N LEU A 121 10.01 14.57 3.81
CA LEU A 121 9.05 14.33 4.89
C LEU A 121 9.51 15.03 6.18
N LYS A 122 10.75 14.82 6.61
CA LYS A 122 11.29 15.44 7.82
C LYS A 122 11.32 16.97 7.73
N ARG A 123 11.61 17.52 6.56
CA ARG A 123 11.58 18.99 6.34
C ARG A 123 10.18 19.58 6.54
N ILE A 124 9.14 18.89 6.09
CA ILE A 124 7.75 19.33 6.26
C ILE A 124 7.32 19.17 7.73
N ILE A 125 7.67 18.08 8.40
CA ILE A 125 7.42 17.92 9.85
C ILE A 125 8.10 19.07 10.63
N ALA A 126 9.36 19.36 10.33
CA ALA A 126 10.09 20.47 10.96
C ALA A 126 9.46 21.84 10.66
N ALA A 127 8.93 22.06 9.45
CA ALA A 127 8.23 23.30 9.10
C ALA A 127 6.91 23.45 9.85
N ALA A 128 6.24 22.36 10.25
CA ALA A 128 5.07 22.39 11.13
C ALA A 128 5.42 22.89 12.53
N ALA A 129 6.64 22.62 13.03
CA ALA A 129 7.24 23.23 14.23
C ALA A 129 6.31 23.25 15.45
N GLY A 130 5.60 22.17 15.75
CA GLY A 130 4.71 22.04 16.90
C GLY A 130 3.46 22.94 16.88
N LYS A 131 3.05 23.46 15.71
CA LYS A 131 1.83 24.28 15.55
C LYS A 131 0.61 23.46 15.22
N ALA A 132 0.76 22.32 14.57
CA ALA A 132 -0.30 21.34 14.38
C ALA A 132 -0.77 20.81 15.74
N ARG A 133 -2.01 20.38 15.83
CA ARG A 133 -2.56 19.70 17.01
C ARG A 133 -2.03 18.29 17.12
N ARG A 134 -1.98 17.59 15.96
CA ARG A 134 -1.47 16.24 15.81
C ARG A 134 -0.81 16.10 14.45
N ILE A 135 0.22 15.29 14.34
CA ILE A 135 0.89 14.96 13.09
C ILE A 135 0.81 13.46 12.85
N ASN A 136 0.13 13.10 11.78
CA ASN A 136 0.01 11.72 11.30
C ASN A 136 0.81 11.58 10.00
N VAL A 137 1.64 10.56 9.89
CA VAL A 137 2.40 10.26 8.68
C VAL A 137 1.78 9.05 7.98
N ILE A 138 1.42 9.21 6.72
CA ILE A 138 1.02 8.10 5.84
C ILE A 138 2.17 7.83 4.88
N MET A 139 2.86 6.74 5.12
CA MET A 139 4.00 6.27 4.33
C MET A 139 3.68 4.85 3.83
N PRO A 140 3.02 4.71 2.67
CA PRO A 140 2.54 3.42 2.21
C PRO A 140 3.62 2.35 2.19
N PHE A 141 4.74 2.58 1.51
CA PHE A 141 5.93 1.75 1.60
C PHE A 141 6.82 2.26 2.72
N LEU A 142 7.01 1.44 3.76
CA LEU A 142 7.77 1.85 4.94
C LEU A 142 9.25 2.05 4.60
N TYR A 143 9.79 3.25 4.88
CA TYR A 143 11.19 3.56 4.66
C TYR A 143 12.09 2.58 5.42
N GLU A 144 13.06 1.99 4.70
CA GLU A 144 13.98 0.95 5.20
C GLU A 144 13.27 -0.29 5.81
N GLY A 145 11.99 -0.53 5.48
CA GLY A 145 11.19 -1.61 6.05
C GLY A 145 11.80 -3.01 5.89
N ARG A 146 12.67 -3.23 4.90
CA ARG A 146 13.42 -4.49 4.73
C ARG A 146 14.60 -4.63 5.68
N GLN A 147 15.11 -3.52 6.24
CA GLN A 147 16.19 -3.51 7.24
C GLN A 147 15.61 -3.49 8.67
N HIS A 148 14.73 -4.45 8.96
CA HIS A 148 13.99 -4.58 10.24
C HIS A 148 14.70 -5.45 11.30
N ARG A 149 15.78 -6.12 10.96
CA ARG A 149 16.56 -6.98 11.86
C ARG A 149 18.04 -6.92 11.52
N ARG A 150 18.87 -7.23 12.52
CA ARG A 150 20.33 -7.39 12.37
C ARG A 150 20.73 -8.83 12.63
N THR A 151 21.60 -9.37 11.80
CA THR A 151 22.21 -10.67 11.99
C THR A 151 23.72 -10.58 12.23
N ALA A 152 24.31 -9.43 11.88
CA ALA A 152 25.72 -9.15 12.03
C ALA A 152 25.96 -7.68 12.43
N ARG A 153 27.07 -7.08 11.98
CA ARG A 153 27.37 -5.65 12.16
C ARG A 153 26.69 -4.82 11.10
N GLU A 154 25.39 -4.73 11.19
CA GLU A 154 24.50 -4.02 10.25
C GLU A 154 23.80 -2.88 10.98
N SER A 155 23.40 -1.86 10.27
CA SER A 155 22.48 -0.84 10.80
C SER A 155 21.06 -1.42 10.98
N LEU A 156 20.24 -0.77 11.79
CA LEU A 156 18.82 -1.11 11.97
C LEU A 156 17.97 0.09 11.55
N ASP A 157 18.04 0.41 10.27
CA ASP A 157 17.59 1.68 9.74
C ASP A 157 16.08 1.89 9.86
N SER A 158 15.29 0.83 9.72
CA SER A 158 13.84 0.94 9.90
C SER A 158 13.44 1.37 11.31
N ALA A 159 14.09 0.82 12.34
CA ALA A 159 13.81 1.20 13.72
C ALA A 159 14.29 2.63 14.03
N LEU A 160 15.47 3.00 13.55
CA LEU A 160 16.02 4.34 13.71
C LEU A 160 15.14 5.38 13.03
N ALA A 161 14.66 5.10 11.80
CA ALA A 161 13.76 6.00 11.08
C ALA A 161 12.43 6.22 11.81
N LEU A 162 11.82 5.16 12.37
CA LEU A 162 10.60 5.31 13.15
C LEU A 162 10.84 6.16 14.41
N GLN A 163 11.90 5.88 15.15
CA GLN A 163 12.27 6.64 16.35
C GLN A 163 12.52 8.12 16.01
N GLU A 164 13.23 8.40 14.92
CA GLU A 164 13.50 9.78 14.48
C GLU A 164 12.19 10.54 14.19
N LEU A 165 11.21 9.94 13.52
CA LEU A 165 9.92 10.57 13.27
C LEU A 165 9.17 10.88 14.57
N ILE A 166 9.19 9.96 15.52
CA ILE A 166 8.57 10.15 16.84
C ILE A 166 9.27 11.28 17.61
N ASP A 167 10.60 11.33 17.63
CA ASP A 167 11.38 12.39 18.26
C ASP A 167 11.11 13.77 17.62
N MET A 168 10.72 13.79 16.35
CA MET A 168 10.27 15.01 15.65
C MET A 168 8.83 15.40 15.96
N GLY A 169 8.09 14.63 16.77
CA GLY A 169 6.72 14.93 17.19
C GLY A 169 5.63 14.36 16.30
N VAL A 170 5.90 13.25 15.62
CA VAL A 170 4.87 12.47 14.92
C VAL A 170 4.09 11.64 15.93
N ASP A 171 2.77 11.74 15.91
CA ASP A 171 1.87 11.01 16.82
C ASP A 171 1.54 9.62 16.32
N ASN A 172 1.26 9.49 15.02
CA ASN A 172 0.86 8.22 14.39
C ASN A 172 1.61 8.01 13.07
N ILE A 173 2.01 6.78 12.81
CA ILE A 173 2.59 6.33 11.55
C ILE A 173 1.69 5.26 10.96
N ILE A 174 1.19 5.49 9.75
CA ILE A 174 0.30 4.60 9.01
C ILE A 174 1.04 4.11 7.77
N THR A 175 1.20 2.81 7.67
CA THR A 175 1.84 2.14 6.53
C THR A 175 0.94 1.04 5.99
N PHE A 176 1.31 0.49 4.84
CA PHE A 176 0.57 -0.62 4.26
C PHE A 176 1.48 -1.84 4.17
N ASP A 177 0.95 -2.99 4.52
CA ASP A 177 1.58 -4.30 4.40
C ASP A 177 3.08 -4.29 4.74
N ALA A 178 3.41 -3.80 5.94
CA ALA A 178 4.79 -3.72 6.41
C ALA A 178 5.50 -5.08 6.23
N HIS A 179 6.72 -5.05 5.67
CA HIS A 179 7.51 -6.24 5.37
C HIS A 179 7.65 -7.17 6.59
N ASP A 180 7.86 -6.57 7.75
CA ASP A 180 7.74 -7.24 9.06
C ASP A 180 6.92 -6.34 10.01
N PRO A 181 5.69 -6.70 10.38
CA PRO A 181 4.84 -5.87 11.25
C PRO A 181 5.40 -5.72 12.67
N ARG A 182 6.36 -6.57 13.10
CA ARG A 182 7.02 -6.46 14.41
C ARG A 182 7.89 -5.22 14.54
N ILE A 183 8.13 -4.48 13.46
CA ILE A 183 8.86 -3.21 13.50
C ILE A 183 8.18 -2.17 14.42
N GLN A 184 6.87 -2.28 14.65
CA GLN A 184 6.14 -1.49 15.64
C GLN A 184 6.76 -1.54 17.05
N ASN A 185 7.48 -2.62 17.38
CA ASN A 185 8.16 -2.77 18.66
C ASN A 185 9.30 -1.74 18.87
N ALA A 186 9.75 -1.05 17.80
CA ALA A 186 10.73 0.03 17.92
C ALA A 186 10.14 1.30 18.56
N ILE A 187 8.81 1.46 18.53
CA ILE A 187 8.08 2.63 19.04
C ILE A 187 6.84 2.21 19.86
N PRO A 188 6.99 1.42 20.92
CA PRO A 188 5.89 0.70 21.59
C PRO A 188 4.87 1.59 22.29
N LEU A 189 5.12 2.89 22.45
CA LEU A 189 4.22 3.86 23.10
C LEU A 189 3.55 4.82 22.11
N HIS A 190 3.74 4.62 20.80
CA HIS A 190 3.21 5.50 19.76
C HIS A 190 2.31 4.73 18.78
N GLY A 191 1.42 5.47 18.11
CA GLY A 191 0.52 4.90 17.11
C GLY A 191 1.30 4.39 15.90
N PHE A 192 1.15 3.10 15.60
CA PHE A 192 1.67 2.48 14.38
C PHE A 192 0.64 1.52 13.82
N GLU A 193 0.22 1.79 12.61
CA GLU A 193 -0.79 0.98 11.93
C GLU A 193 -0.21 0.43 10.63
N THR A 194 -0.38 -0.87 10.41
CA THR A 194 -0.06 -1.51 9.14
C THR A 194 -1.33 -2.12 8.53
N VAL A 195 -1.71 -1.65 7.36
CA VAL A 195 -2.97 -1.99 6.71
C VAL A 195 -2.74 -2.96 5.57
N ARG A 196 -3.47 -4.08 5.54
CA ARG A 196 -3.38 -5.06 4.45
C ARG A 196 -4.42 -4.77 3.37
N PRO A 197 -4.04 -4.63 2.09
CA PRO A 197 -4.98 -4.32 1.00
C PRO A 197 -5.72 -5.57 0.46
N ALA A 198 -5.86 -6.62 1.26
CA ALA A 198 -6.43 -7.89 0.84
C ALA A 198 -7.84 -7.75 0.24
N TYR A 199 -8.69 -6.87 0.80
CA TYR A 199 -10.01 -6.58 0.23
C TYR A 199 -9.91 -6.03 -1.19
N GLN A 200 -8.97 -5.12 -1.44
CA GLN A 200 -8.80 -4.50 -2.75
C GLN A 200 -8.31 -5.50 -3.80
N PHE A 201 -7.47 -6.46 -3.41
CA PHE A 201 -7.06 -7.54 -4.30
C PHE A 201 -8.22 -8.43 -4.69
N VAL A 202 -8.99 -8.91 -3.70
CA VAL A 202 -10.17 -9.74 -3.96
C VAL A 202 -11.17 -8.98 -4.84
N LYS A 203 -11.48 -7.72 -4.50
CA LYS A 203 -12.35 -6.84 -5.28
C LYS A 203 -11.83 -6.69 -6.71
N GLY A 204 -10.57 -6.29 -6.89
CA GLY A 204 -9.97 -6.06 -8.21
C GLY A 204 -10.02 -7.30 -9.11
N ILE A 205 -9.67 -8.47 -8.57
CA ILE A 205 -9.69 -9.71 -9.32
C ILE A 205 -11.12 -10.12 -9.69
N LEU A 206 -12.04 -10.17 -8.73
CA LEU A 206 -13.40 -10.66 -8.96
C LEU A 206 -14.26 -9.69 -9.78
N THR A 207 -13.93 -8.42 -9.84
CA THR A 207 -14.59 -7.47 -10.76
C THR A 207 -14.05 -7.55 -12.17
N SER A 208 -12.77 -7.91 -12.35
CA SER A 208 -12.12 -8.07 -13.64
C SER A 208 -12.39 -9.45 -14.26
N GLU A 209 -12.44 -10.49 -13.44
CA GLU A 209 -12.60 -11.89 -13.86
C GLU A 209 -13.91 -12.46 -13.31
N LYS A 210 -14.82 -12.84 -14.21
CA LYS A 210 -16.19 -13.28 -13.82
C LYS A 210 -16.34 -14.78 -13.58
N ASP A 211 -15.30 -15.56 -13.85
CA ASP A 211 -15.34 -17.03 -13.86
C ASP A 211 -14.42 -17.65 -12.79
N ILE A 212 -13.98 -16.87 -11.81
CA ILE A 212 -13.16 -17.37 -10.69
C ILE A 212 -14.06 -18.20 -9.77
N LYS A 213 -13.65 -19.43 -9.51
CA LYS A 213 -14.30 -20.31 -8.52
C LYS A 213 -13.49 -20.29 -7.23
N ILE A 214 -14.16 -19.86 -6.14
CA ILE A 214 -13.52 -19.70 -4.83
C ILE A 214 -13.86 -20.92 -3.96
N ASP A 215 -13.20 -22.03 -4.25
CA ASP A 215 -13.27 -23.26 -3.47
C ASP A 215 -11.94 -24.02 -3.52
N ALA A 216 -11.78 -25.00 -2.63
CA ALA A 216 -10.55 -25.75 -2.48
C ALA A 216 -10.18 -26.62 -3.72
N ASP A 217 -11.15 -26.94 -4.58
CA ASP A 217 -10.90 -27.75 -5.78
C ASP A 217 -10.39 -26.90 -6.95
N HIS A 218 -10.65 -25.58 -6.94
CA HIS A 218 -10.37 -24.71 -8.09
C HIS A 218 -9.35 -23.61 -7.82
N LEU A 219 -9.11 -23.22 -6.56
CA LEU A 219 -8.22 -22.14 -6.20
C LEU A 219 -7.24 -22.53 -5.09
N MET A 220 -5.99 -22.10 -5.22
CA MET A 220 -4.98 -22.20 -4.17
C MET A 220 -4.22 -20.90 -4.01
N ILE A 221 -3.96 -20.51 -2.76
CA ILE A 221 -3.13 -19.37 -2.43
C ILE A 221 -1.69 -19.82 -2.23
N ILE A 222 -0.73 -19.13 -2.84
CA ILE A 222 0.69 -19.50 -2.79
C ILE A 222 1.52 -18.37 -2.15
N SER A 223 2.30 -18.76 -1.15
CA SER A 223 3.41 -17.92 -0.67
C SER A 223 4.66 -18.19 -1.52
N PRO A 224 5.30 -17.18 -2.11
CA PRO A 224 6.50 -17.37 -2.92
C PRO A 224 7.73 -17.78 -2.12
N ASP A 225 7.73 -17.54 -0.80
CA ASP A 225 8.75 -17.95 0.14
C ASP A 225 8.22 -17.90 1.60
N GLU A 226 9.11 -18.12 2.57
CA GLU A 226 8.76 -18.11 3.99
C GLU A 226 8.26 -16.75 4.49
N GLY A 227 8.77 -15.65 3.92
CA GLY A 227 8.42 -14.28 4.33
C GLY A 227 6.99 -13.88 4.00
N GLY A 228 6.42 -14.41 2.89
CA GLY A 228 5.05 -14.16 2.46
C GLY A 228 3.98 -15.00 3.17
N THR A 229 4.37 -15.96 4.02
CA THR A 229 3.46 -16.98 4.56
C THR A 229 2.26 -16.40 5.31
N ASP A 230 2.43 -15.39 6.15
CA ASP A 230 1.34 -14.79 6.92
C ASP A 230 0.25 -14.17 6.03
N ARG A 231 0.66 -13.56 4.90
CA ARG A 231 -0.26 -12.97 3.91
C ARG A 231 -1.07 -14.05 3.22
N ALA A 232 -0.38 -15.10 2.78
CA ALA A 232 -1.01 -16.24 2.12
C ALA A 232 -1.98 -16.98 3.06
N VAL A 233 -1.59 -17.22 4.31
CA VAL A 233 -2.45 -17.83 5.36
C VAL A 233 -3.70 -16.98 5.59
N PHE A 234 -3.55 -15.66 5.75
CA PHE A 234 -4.71 -14.79 5.95
C PHE A 234 -5.68 -14.89 4.78
N LEU A 235 -5.19 -14.75 3.55
CA LEU A 235 -6.05 -14.76 2.36
C LEU A 235 -6.69 -16.13 2.13
N ALA A 236 -5.94 -17.22 2.29
CA ALA A 236 -6.47 -18.59 2.18
C ALA A 236 -7.60 -18.85 3.19
N ASN A 237 -7.41 -18.44 4.45
CA ASN A 237 -8.42 -18.59 5.49
C ASN A 237 -9.69 -17.76 5.19
N VAL A 238 -9.53 -16.53 4.71
CA VAL A 238 -10.67 -15.69 4.34
C VAL A 238 -11.42 -16.27 3.16
N LEU A 239 -10.72 -16.76 2.14
CA LEU A 239 -11.34 -17.36 0.96
C LEU A 239 -11.87 -18.77 1.23
N GLY A 240 -11.37 -19.48 2.25
CA GLY A 240 -11.76 -20.86 2.57
C GLY A 240 -11.12 -21.87 1.61
N VAL A 241 -9.89 -21.60 1.14
CA VAL A 241 -9.17 -22.41 0.19
C VAL A 241 -7.83 -22.90 0.75
N ASP A 242 -7.19 -23.86 0.07
CA ASP A 242 -5.89 -24.36 0.45
C ASP A 242 -4.78 -23.32 0.25
N MET A 243 -3.70 -23.47 1.02
CA MET A 243 -2.47 -22.72 0.88
C MET A 243 -1.30 -23.64 0.54
N GLY A 244 -0.41 -23.18 -0.33
CA GLY A 244 0.90 -23.78 -0.55
C GLY A 244 2.01 -22.72 -0.39
N MET A 245 3.24 -23.19 -0.24
CA MET A 245 4.40 -22.30 -0.15
C MET A 245 5.62 -22.90 -0.84
N PHE A 246 6.52 -22.02 -1.26
CA PHE A 246 7.84 -22.42 -1.73
C PHE A 246 8.88 -22.19 -0.62
N TYR A 247 9.72 -23.19 -0.45
CA TYR A 247 10.86 -23.15 0.43
C TYR A 247 12.15 -23.09 -0.40
N LYS A 248 12.97 -22.08 -0.14
CA LYS A 248 14.28 -21.90 -0.79
C LYS A 248 15.35 -22.65 -0.02
N ARG A 249 15.62 -23.91 -0.42
CA ARG A 249 16.74 -24.65 0.17
C ARG A 249 18.06 -24.06 -0.30
N ARG A 250 18.86 -23.59 0.63
CA ARG A 250 20.19 -23.01 0.38
C ARG A 250 21.28 -24.01 0.69
N ASP A 251 22.35 -23.98 -0.09
CA ASP A 251 23.58 -24.70 0.25
C ASP A 251 24.42 -23.85 1.20
N TYR A 252 24.41 -24.22 2.47
CA TYR A 252 25.21 -23.54 3.49
C TYR A 252 26.68 -23.95 3.47
N SER A 253 27.08 -24.93 2.65
CA SER A 253 28.47 -25.37 2.51
C SER A 253 29.26 -24.49 1.55
N THR A 254 28.59 -23.73 0.68
CA THR A 254 29.19 -22.86 -0.34
C THR A 254 28.72 -21.41 -0.19
N ILE A 255 29.63 -20.47 -0.45
CA ILE A 255 29.32 -19.03 -0.53
C ILE A 255 29.71 -18.55 -1.93
N VAL A 256 28.74 -18.00 -2.67
CA VAL A 256 28.93 -17.39 -3.97
C VAL A 256 28.45 -15.95 -3.89
N ASP A 257 29.32 -15.00 -4.23
CA ASP A 257 29.04 -13.55 -4.15
C ASP A 257 28.48 -13.10 -2.77
N GLY A 258 29.03 -13.68 -1.68
CA GLY A 258 28.63 -13.36 -0.31
C GLY A 258 27.30 -13.97 0.14
N MET A 259 26.69 -14.82 -0.67
CA MET A 259 25.41 -15.49 -0.37
C MET A 259 25.52 -17.01 -0.53
N ASN A 260 24.71 -17.74 0.25
CA ASN A 260 24.56 -19.17 0.07
C ASN A 260 23.65 -19.44 -1.16
N PRO A 261 24.11 -20.16 -2.18
CA PRO A 261 23.33 -20.40 -3.38
C PRO A 261 22.06 -21.20 -3.08
N ILE A 262 20.98 -20.86 -3.79
CA ILE A 262 19.72 -21.62 -3.74
C ILE A 262 19.92 -22.90 -4.59
N VAL A 263 19.79 -24.07 -3.96
CA VAL A 263 19.97 -25.36 -4.62
C VAL A 263 18.65 -26.00 -5.04
N ALA A 264 17.52 -25.61 -4.44
CA ALA A 264 16.21 -26.09 -4.83
C ALA A 264 15.10 -25.13 -4.38
N HIS A 265 14.04 -25.07 -5.16
CA HIS A 265 12.74 -24.53 -4.78
C HIS A 265 11.81 -25.70 -4.50
N GLU A 266 11.59 -26.01 -3.25
CA GLU A 266 10.70 -27.11 -2.85
C GLU A 266 9.30 -26.55 -2.59
N PHE A 267 8.29 -27.19 -3.19
CA PHE A 267 6.89 -26.82 -2.97
C PHE A 267 6.31 -27.66 -1.82
N LEU A 268 5.66 -26.98 -0.89
CA LEU A 268 4.90 -27.55 0.22
C LEU A 268 3.43 -27.19 0.05
N GLY A 269 2.58 -28.15 -0.19
CA GLY A 269 1.14 -27.95 -0.40
C GLY A 269 0.46 -29.18 -0.99
N SER A 270 -0.87 -29.10 -1.12
CA SER A 270 -1.68 -30.11 -1.81
C SER A 270 -1.49 -30.05 -3.34
N SER A 271 -2.16 -30.92 -4.09
CA SER A 271 -2.08 -30.91 -5.56
C SER A 271 -2.57 -29.60 -6.15
N LEU A 272 -1.86 -29.13 -7.18
CA LEU A 272 -2.17 -27.91 -7.95
C LEU A 272 -2.88 -28.21 -9.28
N ASP A 273 -3.05 -29.49 -9.62
CA ASP A 273 -3.48 -29.93 -10.94
C ASP A 273 -4.76 -29.23 -11.41
N GLY A 274 -4.64 -28.39 -12.42
CA GLY A 274 -5.73 -27.61 -13.01
C GLY A 274 -6.27 -26.45 -12.17
N LYS A 275 -5.79 -26.20 -10.93
CA LYS A 275 -6.26 -25.13 -10.08
C LYS A 275 -5.72 -23.77 -10.52
N ASP A 276 -6.54 -22.74 -10.41
CA ASP A 276 -6.07 -21.35 -10.42
C ASP A 276 -5.19 -21.08 -9.20
N VAL A 277 -4.19 -20.25 -9.37
CA VAL A 277 -3.22 -19.95 -8.30
C VAL A 277 -3.07 -18.47 -8.13
N TRP A 278 -3.17 -17.99 -6.87
CA TRP A 278 -2.86 -16.63 -6.48
C TRP A 278 -1.56 -16.61 -5.68
N ILE A 279 -0.47 -16.13 -6.30
CA ILE A 279 0.81 -15.89 -5.61
C ILE A 279 0.70 -14.54 -4.90
N VAL A 280 0.92 -14.51 -3.59
CA VAL A 280 0.72 -13.29 -2.79
C VAL A 280 1.99 -12.92 -2.03
N ASP A 281 2.43 -11.67 -2.20
CA ASP A 281 3.59 -11.10 -1.48
C ASP A 281 3.37 -9.63 -1.11
N ASP A 282 4.29 -9.03 -0.35
CA ASP A 282 4.25 -7.59 -0.06
C ASP A 282 4.71 -6.76 -1.27
N MET A 283 5.73 -7.20 -1.98
CA MET A 283 6.28 -6.41 -3.08
C MET A 283 6.80 -7.24 -4.24
N ILE A 284 6.72 -6.64 -5.41
CA ILE A 284 7.44 -7.06 -6.61
C ILE A 284 8.58 -6.07 -6.82
N SER A 285 9.83 -6.50 -6.55
CA SER A 285 11.02 -5.70 -6.87
C SER A 285 11.37 -5.87 -8.35
N SER A 286 12.29 -6.76 -8.69
CA SER A 286 12.66 -7.06 -10.08
C SER A 286 11.77 -8.11 -10.78
N GLY A 287 10.86 -8.74 -10.04
CA GLY A 287 9.95 -9.78 -10.52
C GLY A 287 10.56 -11.16 -10.71
N GLY A 288 11.88 -11.32 -10.61
CA GLY A 288 12.54 -12.60 -10.88
C GLY A 288 11.98 -13.75 -10.04
N SER A 289 11.90 -13.57 -8.72
CA SER A 289 11.39 -14.61 -7.80
C SER A 289 9.96 -15.04 -8.13
N MET A 290 9.08 -14.08 -8.48
CA MET A 290 7.69 -14.37 -8.83
C MET A 290 7.57 -15.18 -10.11
N ILE A 291 8.36 -14.82 -11.13
CA ILE A 291 8.38 -15.54 -12.41
C ILE A 291 8.96 -16.95 -12.24
N ASP A 292 9.99 -17.11 -11.41
CA ASP A 292 10.56 -18.44 -11.15
C ASP A 292 9.57 -19.33 -10.39
N VAL A 293 8.83 -18.78 -9.42
CA VAL A 293 7.73 -19.48 -8.75
C VAL A 293 6.63 -19.85 -9.76
N ALA A 294 6.24 -18.94 -10.66
CA ALA A 294 5.24 -19.23 -11.70
C ALA A 294 5.68 -20.37 -12.62
N LYS A 295 6.96 -20.43 -13.03
CA LYS A 295 7.51 -21.54 -13.80
C LYS A 295 7.39 -22.88 -13.06
N GLU A 296 7.72 -22.89 -11.77
CA GLU A 296 7.64 -24.11 -10.94
C GLU A 296 6.18 -24.58 -10.75
N LEU A 297 5.23 -23.64 -10.64
CA LEU A 297 3.81 -23.93 -10.58
C LEU A 297 3.29 -24.52 -11.90
N LYS A 298 3.71 -23.95 -13.04
CA LYS A 298 3.35 -24.51 -14.37
C LYS A 298 3.86 -25.93 -14.59
N LYS A 299 5.06 -26.27 -14.09
CA LYS A 299 5.56 -27.65 -14.11
C LYS A 299 4.67 -28.64 -13.32
N ARG A 300 3.88 -28.13 -12.37
CA ARG A 300 2.91 -28.87 -11.55
C ARG A 300 1.49 -28.79 -12.09
N ASN A 301 1.36 -28.38 -13.34
CA ASN A 301 0.09 -28.25 -14.06
C ASN A 301 -0.90 -27.27 -13.43
N ALA A 302 -0.42 -26.17 -12.80
CA ALA A 302 -1.28 -25.09 -12.34
C ALA A 302 -2.03 -24.44 -13.51
N GLY A 303 -3.29 -24.07 -13.29
CA GLY A 303 -4.14 -23.36 -14.22
C GLY A 303 -3.68 -21.90 -14.44
N ARG A 304 -4.56 -20.94 -14.25
CA ARG A 304 -4.23 -19.51 -14.35
C ARG A 304 -3.41 -19.09 -13.14
N ILE A 305 -2.36 -18.30 -13.36
CA ILE A 305 -1.50 -17.79 -12.29
C ILE A 305 -1.66 -16.28 -12.18
N PHE A 306 -2.16 -15.82 -11.03
CA PHE A 306 -2.27 -14.43 -10.66
C PHE A 306 -1.09 -14.07 -9.75
N VAL A 307 -0.35 -13.04 -10.09
CA VAL A 307 0.75 -12.51 -9.26
C VAL A 307 0.24 -11.27 -8.56
N ILE A 308 0.16 -11.32 -7.24
CA ILE A 308 -0.46 -10.28 -6.41
C ILE A 308 0.59 -9.72 -5.46
N ALA A 309 0.74 -8.40 -5.44
CA ALA A 309 1.59 -7.73 -4.46
C ALA A 309 1.04 -6.36 -4.07
N THR A 310 1.28 -5.97 -2.83
CA THR A 310 0.92 -4.62 -2.37
C THR A 310 1.69 -3.57 -3.15
N PHE A 311 2.99 -3.78 -3.37
CA PHE A 311 3.85 -2.81 -4.04
C PHE A 311 4.45 -3.38 -5.33
N GLY A 312 4.08 -2.82 -6.47
CA GLY A 312 4.71 -3.09 -7.76
C GLY A 312 5.85 -2.09 -8.00
N LEU A 313 7.07 -2.41 -7.61
CA LEU A 313 8.20 -1.48 -7.75
C LEU A 313 8.86 -1.58 -9.13
N PHE A 314 8.80 -2.73 -9.78
CA PHE A 314 9.29 -2.98 -11.15
C PHE A 314 10.68 -2.41 -11.42
N THR A 315 11.62 -2.63 -10.49
CA THR A 315 12.96 -2.00 -10.51
C THR A 315 13.79 -2.29 -11.76
N ASN A 316 13.43 -3.30 -12.54
CA ASN A 316 14.11 -3.70 -13.79
C ASN A 316 13.15 -3.61 -15.00
N GLY A 317 12.13 -2.73 -14.94
CA GLY A 317 11.15 -2.58 -16.02
C GLY A 317 10.12 -3.72 -16.08
N LEU A 318 9.36 -3.73 -17.16
CA LEU A 318 8.21 -4.64 -17.35
C LEU A 318 8.50 -5.80 -18.31
N GLU A 319 9.60 -5.79 -19.05
CA GLU A 319 9.91 -6.73 -20.13
C GLU A 319 9.87 -8.21 -19.67
N LYS A 320 10.26 -8.47 -18.41
CA LYS A 320 10.18 -9.84 -17.86
C LYS A 320 8.75 -10.32 -17.67
N PHE A 321 7.85 -9.41 -17.30
CA PHE A 321 6.42 -9.70 -17.12
C PHE A 321 5.74 -9.82 -18.48
N ASP A 322 6.06 -8.95 -19.44
CA ASP A 322 5.58 -9.04 -20.82
C ASP A 322 5.89 -10.44 -21.40
N LYS A 323 7.15 -10.86 -21.29
CA LYS A 323 7.59 -12.19 -21.73
C LYS A 323 6.91 -13.33 -20.98
N ALA A 324 6.76 -13.22 -19.65
CA ALA A 324 6.10 -14.24 -18.84
C ALA A 324 4.61 -14.38 -19.20
N TYR A 325 3.96 -13.29 -19.57
CA TYR A 325 2.58 -13.31 -20.07
C TYR A 325 2.49 -13.96 -21.45
N GLU A 326 3.35 -13.58 -22.40
CA GLU A 326 3.42 -14.18 -23.74
C GLU A 326 3.70 -15.69 -23.70
N GLU A 327 4.54 -16.13 -22.76
CA GLU A 327 4.85 -17.56 -22.53
C GLU A 327 3.72 -18.31 -21.76
N GLY A 328 2.64 -17.62 -21.33
CA GLY A 328 1.55 -18.19 -20.56
C GLY A 328 1.93 -18.60 -19.14
N LEU A 329 3.04 -18.08 -18.60
CA LEU A 329 3.49 -18.35 -17.23
C LEU A 329 2.65 -17.62 -16.21
N ILE A 330 2.26 -16.38 -16.51
CA ILE A 330 1.36 -15.58 -15.68
C ILE A 330 0.09 -15.26 -16.47
N TYR A 331 -1.03 -15.13 -15.76
CA TYR A 331 -2.30 -14.73 -16.34
C TYR A 331 -2.64 -13.28 -16.04
N ARG A 332 -2.48 -12.87 -14.77
CA ARG A 332 -2.69 -11.48 -14.33
C ARG A 332 -1.61 -11.06 -13.35
N LEU A 333 -1.33 -9.77 -13.38
CA LEU A 333 -0.48 -9.05 -12.44
C LEU A 333 -1.35 -8.03 -11.70
N VAL A 334 -1.38 -8.10 -10.38
CA VAL A 334 -2.31 -7.34 -9.54
C VAL A 334 -1.50 -6.56 -8.51
N THR A 335 -1.54 -5.23 -8.56
CA THR A 335 -0.88 -4.39 -7.55
C THR A 335 -1.72 -3.19 -7.17
N THR A 336 -1.41 -2.59 -6.03
CA THR A 336 -2.01 -1.32 -5.63
C THR A 336 -1.33 -0.13 -6.31
N ASP A 337 -1.95 1.04 -6.23
CA ASP A 337 -1.42 2.33 -6.64
C ASP A 337 -0.82 3.13 -5.46
N LEU A 338 -0.48 2.46 -4.37
CA LEU A 338 0.12 3.05 -3.16
C LEU A 338 1.51 3.65 -3.41
N THR A 339 2.21 3.15 -4.40
CA THR A 339 3.51 3.63 -4.87
C THR A 339 3.43 4.02 -6.34
N TYR A 340 4.40 4.80 -6.79
CA TYR A 340 4.48 5.18 -8.20
C TYR A 340 4.42 3.96 -9.11
N GLN A 341 3.52 4.02 -10.09
CA GLN A 341 3.38 3.02 -11.14
C GLN A 341 3.79 3.65 -12.49
N PRO A 342 4.67 3.00 -13.27
CA PRO A 342 5.03 3.50 -14.59
C PRO A 342 3.77 3.53 -15.48
N PRO A 343 3.53 4.64 -16.22
CA PRO A 343 2.31 4.79 -17.02
C PRO A 343 2.07 3.65 -18.01
N GLU A 344 3.13 3.11 -18.60
CA GLU A 344 3.08 1.99 -19.54
C GLU A 344 2.54 0.68 -18.93
N LEU A 345 2.52 0.54 -17.60
CA LEU A 345 1.93 -0.63 -16.94
C LEU A 345 0.41 -0.69 -17.18
N PHE A 346 -0.25 0.46 -17.23
CA PHE A 346 -1.70 0.53 -17.43
C PHE A 346 -2.14 0.15 -18.84
N ASP A 347 -1.22 0.11 -19.80
CA ASP A 347 -1.46 -0.34 -21.16
C ASP A 347 -1.36 -1.88 -21.31
N ARG A 348 -0.96 -2.59 -20.23
CA ARG A 348 -0.81 -4.05 -20.25
C ARG A 348 -2.12 -4.76 -19.98
N GLU A 349 -2.55 -5.61 -20.92
CA GLU A 349 -3.76 -6.40 -20.83
C GLU A 349 -3.78 -7.34 -19.61
N TYR A 350 -2.61 -7.76 -19.15
CA TYR A 350 -2.47 -8.62 -17.98
C TYR A 350 -2.53 -7.87 -16.64
N TYR A 351 -2.56 -6.54 -16.64
CA TYR A 351 -2.50 -5.75 -15.41
C TYR A 351 -3.88 -5.44 -14.83
N ILE A 352 -4.05 -5.69 -13.54
CA ILE A 352 -5.23 -5.30 -12.77
C ILE A 352 -4.79 -4.30 -11.68
N PRO A 353 -5.11 -3.02 -11.82
CA PRO A 353 -4.85 -2.04 -10.77
C PRO A 353 -5.85 -2.17 -9.62
N CYS A 354 -5.36 -2.03 -8.38
CA CYS A 354 -6.17 -1.98 -7.17
C CYS A 354 -6.04 -0.59 -6.53
N PRO A 355 -6.95 0.36 -6.83
CA PRO A 355 -6.88 1.73 -6.34
C PRO A 355 -7.09 1.79 -4.83
N MET A 356 -6.28 2.63 -4.14
CA MET A 356 -6.26 2.75 -2.69
C MET A 356 -6.73 4.10 -2.15
N ALA A 357 -7.02 5.07 -3.02
CA ALA A 357 -7.37 6.43 -2.61
C ALA A 357 -8.60 6.45 -1.68
N LYS A 358 -9.67 5.72 -2.01
CA LYS A 358 -10.87 5.58 -1.15
C LYS A 358 -10.52 5.03 0.22
N TYR A 359 -9.62 4.03 0.25
CA TYR A 359 -9.22 3.38 1.49
C TYR A 359 -8.40 4.32 2.40
N ILE A 360 -7.45 5.06 1.81
CA ILE A 360 -6.68 6.09 2.53
C ILE A 360 -7.61 7.18 3.05
N ALA A 361 -8.58 7.63 2.24
CA ALA A 361 -9.58 8.61 2.66
C ALA A 361 -10.38 8.12 3.87
N TYR A 362 -10.78 6.84 3.89
CA TYR A 362 -11.43 6.22 5.04
C TYR A 362 -10.57 6.27 6.30
N ILE A 363 -9.28 5.93 6.19
CA ILE A 363 -8.35 5.96 7.33
C ILE A 363 -8.23 7.39 7.85
N ILE A 364 -7.94 8.37 6.99
CA ILE A 364 -7.77 9.76 7.36
C ILE A 364 -9.01 10.31 8.08
N ASP A 365 -10.17 10.11 7.47
CA ASP A 365 -11.41 10.68 7.99
C ASP A 365 -11.83 10.01 9.30
N THR A 366 -11.64 8.69 9.43
CA THR A 366 -11.92 7.94 10.66
C THR A 366 -10.98 8.33 11.80
N VAL A 367 -9.68 8.42 11.53
CA VAL A 367 -8.68 8.85 12.52
C VAL A 367 -8.90 10.30 12.93
N ASN A 368 -9.27 11.20 12.00
CA ASN A 368 -9.59 12.59 12.32
C ASN A 368 -10.81 12.71 13.26
N HIS A 369 -11.70 11.75 13.25
CA HIS A 369 -12.85 11.68 14.17
C HIS A 369 -12.59 10.89 15.46
N ASP A 370 -11.33 10.49 15.73
CA ASP A 370 -10.94 9.61 16.85
C ASP A 370 -11.80 8.34 16.96
N THR A 371 -12.20 7.79 15.81
CA THR A 371 -12.99 6.57 15.73
C THR A 371 -12.08 5.39 15.39
N SER A 372 -12.48 4.19 15.84
CA SER A 372 -11.71 2.96 15.59
C SER A 372 -11.59 2.64 14.10
N ILE A 373 -10.37 2.29 13.68
CA ILE A 373 -10.08 1.77 12.33
C ILE A 373 -10.03 0.24 12.27
N SER A 374 -10.45 -0.46 13.33
CA SER A 374 -10.34 -1.93 13.42
C SER A 374 -10.98 -2.66 12.25
N ASP A 375 -12.13 -2.18 11.76
CA ASP A 375 -12.82 -2.77 10.60
C ASP A 375 -12.06 -2.56 9.28
N LEU A 376 -11.22 -1.52 9.21
CA LEU A 376 -10.32 -1.28 8.09
C LEU A 376 -9.07 -2.17 8.19
N LEU A 377 -8.56 -2.39 9.39
CA LEU A 377 -7.39 -3.26 9.64
C LEU A 377 -7.72 -4.73 9.42
N ASN A 378 -8.94 -5.16 9.74
CA ASN A 378 -9.41 -6.53 9.54
C ASN A 378 -10.57 -6.59 8.54
N PRO A 379 -10.30 -6.72 7.24
CA PRO A 379 -11.33 -6.71 6.20
C PRO A 379 -12.08 -8.05 6.04
N TYR A 380 -11.98 -8.98 7.00
CA TYR A 380 -12.54 -10.33 6.88
C TYR A 380 -14.02 -10.34 6.48
N ASN A 381 -14.85 -9.62 7.23
CA ASN A 381 -16.31 -9.59 6.98
C ASN A 381 -16.64 -8.93 5.63
N ARG A 382 -15.93 -7.86 5.27
CA ARG A 382 -16.11 -7.17 3.98
C ARG A 382 -15.75 -8.07 2.80
N ILE A 383 -14.68 -8.86 2.92
CA ILE A 383 -14.28 -9.83 1.88
C ILE A 383 -15.36 -10.92 1.75
N LYS A 384 -15.86 -11.47 2.86
CA LYS A 384 -16.91 -12.51 2.85
C LYS A 384 -18.21 -12.01 2.22
N ASP A 385 -18.65 -10.80 2.55
CA ASP A 385 -19.82 -10.18 1.93
C ASP A 385 -19.61 -9.99 0.42
N PHE A 386 -18.45 -9.49 0.03
CA PHE A 386 -18.13 -9.28 -1.38
C PHE A 386 -18.14 -10.59 -2.18
N ILE A 387 -17.55 -11.66 -1.63
CA ILE A 387 -17.57 -13.00 -2.24
C ILE A 387 -19.01 -13.51 -2.39
N SER A 388 -19.83 -13.39 -1.36
CA SER A 388 -21.24 -13.81 -1.42
C SER A 388 -22.02 -13.09 -2.52
N ARG A 389 -21.78 -11.78 -2.69
CA ARG A 389 -22.37 -11.00 -3.80
C ARG A 389 -21.83 -11.40 -5.16
N TYR A 390 -20.55 -11.71 -5.26
CA TYR A 390 -19.93 -12.22 -6.48
C TYR A 390 -20.57 -13.56 -6.90
N GLU A 391 -20.64 -14.53 -6.00
CA GLU A 391 -21.17 -15.87 -6.25
C GLU A 391 -22.67 -15.86 -6.60
N SER A 392 -23.44 -14.94 -6.01
CA SER A 392 -24.86 -14.75 -6.33
C SER A 392 -25.11 -13.93 -7.60
N GLY A 393 -24.07 -13.38 -8.24
CA GLY A 393 -24.19 -12.49 -9.39
C GLY A 393 -24.78 -11.09 -9.06
N ALA A 394 -24.74 -10.71 -7.79
CA ALA A 394 -25.34 -9.45 -7.28
C ALA A 394 -24.35 -8.27 -7.27
N LEU A 395 -23.16 -8.39 -7.89
CA LEU A 395 -22.24 -7.27 -8.02
C LEU A 395 -22.83 -6.18 -8.93
N THR A 396 -22.73 -4.94 -8.48
CA THR A 396 -23.22 -3.75 -9.18
C THR A 396 -22.08 -3.01 -9.89
N ASP A 397 -22.40 -1.99 -10.69
CA ASP A 397 -21.37 -1.12 -11.27
C ASP A 397 -20.64 -0.29 -10.21
N GLU A 398 -21.26 -0.05 -9.04
CA GLU A 398 -20.64 0.63 -7.92
C GLU A 398 -19.53 -0.22 -7.25
N ASP A 399 -19.64 -1.53 -7.35
CA ASP A 399 -18.60 -2.44 -6.87
C ASP A 399 -17.34 -2.40 -7.75
N ARG A 400 -17.42 -1.82 -8.95
CA ARG A 400 -16.28 -1.68 -9.88
C ARG A 400 -15.50 -0.38 -9.70
N ASP A 401 -16.10 0.61 -9.03
CA ASP A 401 -15.49 1.90 -8.66
C ASP A 401 -14.88 1.81 -7.25
#